data_968216ad02567b0f9e23a89ec94d562e
#
_entry.id   968216ad02567b0f9e23a89ec94d562e
#
_cell.length_a   1.000
_cell.length_b   1.000
_cell.length_c   1.000
_cell.angle_alpha   90.00
_cell.angle_beta   90.00
_cell.angle_gamma   90.00
#
_symmetry.space_group_name_H-M   'P 1'
#
loop_
_entity.id
_entity.type
_entity.pdbx_description
1 polymer ?
#
loop_
_entity_poly.entity_id
_entity_poly.type
_entity_poly.pdbx_seq_one_letter_code
_entity_poly.pdbx_strand_id
1 'polypeptide(L)'
;ESLDKAKKTLSGDISGELVMFSLQKDFYYPYYGARDISKDMLMRSAMYSKRALLARMTGESARVNKDISSLGRKGEELRSRQEVLRRQGTEQKMLMRTKQVELERARQRQASLKRELENLQNAALGLNRLVKKLQKQAPYRSTDFSADLPVQPGSLAWPAAGRVISRFGREQIPELKTWIVREGIRIATDPAAPVRPALPGKVIYAGPFRTYGNVVIVDHEKGFFTIYGLLSRIDAAKGQAVTTGATLGLAGEDTQAVSSGSKAPGSAVYFEIRKGDRAIDPLKWLPN
;
A
#
# COMPACT_ATOMS: atom_id res chain seq x y z
N GLU A 1 -15.16 -54.44 24.73
CA GLU A 1 -14.64 -55.76 24.36
C GLU A 1 -14.79 -56.79 25.48
N SER A 2 -14.34 -56.58 26.74
CA SER A 2 -14.51 -57.47 27.87
C SER A 2 -16.01 -57.67 28.24
N LEU A 3 -16.80 -56.59 28.23
CA LEU A 3 -18.22 -56.58 28.54
C LEU A 3 -19.04 -57.34 27.46
N ASP A 4 -18.70 -57.20 26.21
CA ASP A 4 -19.34 -57.90 25.10
C ASP A 4 -19.03 -59.40 25.12
N LYS A 5 -17.80 -59.76 25.49
CA LYS A 5 -17.39 -61.14 25.68
C LYS A 5 -18.17 -61.77 26.84
N ALA A 6 -18.23 -61.10 27.98
CA ALA A 6 -18.97 -61.55 29.15
C ALA A 6 -20.48 -61.69 28.86
N LYS A 7 -21.08 -60.76 28.13
CA LYS A 7 -22.47 -60.79 27.67
C LYS A 7 -22.74 -62.00 26.75
N LYS A 8 -21.83 -62.25 25.80
CA LYS A 8 -21.97 -63.40 24.86
C LYS A 8 -21.88 -64.75 25.61
N THR A 9 -20.96 -64.88 26.59
CA THR A 9 -20.84 -66.06 27.42
C THR A 9 -22.07 -66.27 28.26
N LEU A 10 -22.56 -65.22 28.96
CA LEU A 10 -23.77 -65.32 29.81
C LEU A 10 -25.03 -65.61 28.98
N SER A 11 -25.14 -65.08 27.76
CA SER A 11 -26.24 -65.38 26.82
C SER A 11 -26.18 -66.84 26.36
N GLY A 12 -24.99 -67.38 26.11
CA GLY A 12 -24.76 -68.78 25.77
C GLY A 12 -25.17 -69.74 26.91
N ASP A 13 -24.76 -69.40 28.13
CA ASP A 13 -25.08 -70.15 29.33
C ASP A 13 -26.61 -70.20 29.58
N ILE A 14 -27.28 -69.06 29.46
CA ILE A 14 -28.74 -68.96 29.60
C ILE A 14 -29.45 -69.82 28.54
N SER A 15 -28.96 -69.75 27.27
CA SER A 15 -29.51 -70.54 26.20
C SER A 15 -29.34 -72.06 26.41
N GLY A 16 -28.14 -72.45 26.90
CA GLY A 16 -27.84 -73.86 27.21
C GLY A 16 -28.72 -74.35 28.36
N GLU A 17 -28.84 -73.54 29.45
CA GLU A 17 -29.69 -73.90 30.62
C GLU A 17 -31.18 -73.97 30.20
N LEU A 18 -31.68 -73.12 29.30
CA LEU A 18 -33.04 -73.18 28.76
C LEU A 18 -33.29 -74.45 27.99
N VAL A 19 -32.35 -74.85 27.13
CA VAL A 19 -32.44 -76.10 26.36
C VAL A 19 -32.46 -77.30 27.34
N MET A 20 -31.56 -77.35 28.31
CA MET A 20 -31.55 -78.45 29.32
C MET A 20 -32.84 -78.49 30.10
N PHE A 21 -33.40 -77.35 30.49
CA PHE A 21 -34.67 -77.23 31.22
C PHE A 21 -35.84 -77.74 30.37
N SER A 22 -35.89 -77.43 29.06
CA SER A 22 -36.88 -77.90 28.13
C SER A 22 -36.80 -79.40 27.98
N LEU A 23 -35.63 -79.95 27.76
CA LEU A 23 -35.42 -81.41 27.64
C LEU A 23 -35.80 -82.19 28.93
N GLN A 24 -35.48 -81.59 30.12
CA GLN A 24 -35.88 -82.17 31.37
C GLN A 24 -37.42 -82.23 31.55
N LYS A 25 -38.13 -81.19 31.08
CA LYS A 25 -39.59 -81.10 31.14
C LYS A 25 -40.29 -82.21 30.43
N ASP A 26 -39.74 -82.69 29.30
CA ASP A 26 -40.34 -83.77 28.50
C ASP A 26 -40.12 -85.21 29.06
N PHE A 27 -39.25 -85.33 30.07
CA PHE A 27 -38.91 -86.57 30.76
C PHE A 27 -39.62 -86.78 32.11
N TYR A 28 -40.48 -85.82 32.58
CA TYR A 28 -41.13 -85.90 33.88
C TYR A 28 -42.42 -86.66 33.82
N TYR A 29 -42.43 -87.92 34.37
CA TYR A 29 -43.56 -88.62 34.76
C TYR A 29 -44.24 -88.07 36.01
N PRO A 30 -45.51 -88.30 36.31
CA PRO A 30 -46.38 -87.48 37.18
C PRO A 30 -46.27 -87.73 38.67
N TYR A 31 -45.06 -87.97 39.23
CA TYR A 31 -44.78 -88.01 40.66
C TYR A 31 -43.77 -86.96 41.09
N TYR A 32 -44.32 -85.79 41.34
CA TYR A 32 -43.52 -84.72 41.96
C TYR A 32 -43.35 -84.92 43.40
N GLY A 33 -42.17 -85.36 43.84
CA GLY A 33 -41.74 -85.25 45.25
C GLY A 33 -41.32 -83.81 45.64
N ALA A 34 -41.46 -83.45 46.91
CA ALA A 34 -41.12 -82.07 47.40
C ALA A 34 -39.67 -81.63 47.07
N ARG A 35 -38.74 -82.53 46.77
CA ARG A 35 -37.38 -82.31 46.30
C ARG A 35 -37.30 -81.75 44.90
N ASP A 36 -38.19 -82.16 44.04
CA ASP A 36 -38.20 -81.75 42.59
C ASP A 36 -38.78 -80.35 42.46
N ILE A 37 -39.76 -79.97 43.24
CA ILE A 37 -40.34 -78.64 43.32
C ILE A 37 -39.30 -77.64 43.80
N SER A 38 -38.49 -78.03 44.79
CA SER A 38 -37.40 -77.16 45.29
C SER A 38 -36.29 -76.89 44.23
N LYS A 39 -35.93 -77.90 43.46
CA LYS A 39 -34.98 -77.82 42.35
C LYS A 39 -35.48 -76.88 41.24
N ASP A 40 -36.74 -77.07 40.87
CA ASP A 40 -37.41 -76.27 39.81
C ASP A 40 -37.47 -74.80 40.28
N MET A 41 -37.84 -74.50 41.52
CA MET A 41 -37.81 -73.14 42.12
C MET A 41 -36.42 -72.52 42.10
N LEU A 42 -35.38 -73.24 42.51
CA LEU A 42 -34.01 -72.78 42.55
C LEU A 42 -33.51 -72.46 41.13
N MET A 43 -33.83 -73.38 40.15
CA MET A 43 -33.44 -73.23 38.75
C MET A 43 -34.12 -72.00 38.14
N ARG A 44 -35.42 -71.84 38.33
CA ARG A 44 -36.15 -70.61 37.91
C ARG A 44 -35.55 -69.31 38.55
N SER A 45 -35.31 -69.37 39.85
CA SER A 45 -34.66 -68.21 40.54
C SER A 45 -33.30 -67.87 39.95
N ALA A 46 -32.46 -68.86 39.69
CA ALA A 46 -31.16 -68.66 39.05
C ALA A 46 -31.30 -68.08 37.62
N MET A 47 -32.26 -68.59 36.84
CA MET A 47 -32.53 -68.06 35.52
C MET A 47 -33.05 -66.62 35.54
N TYR A 48 -33.95 -66.29 36.47
CA TYR A 48 -34.38 -64.87 36.65
C TYR A 48 -33.25 -63.97 37.03
N SER A 49 -32.36 -64.36 37.95
CA SER A 49 -31.21 -63.56 38.34
C SER A 49 -30.20 -63.37 37.20
N LYS A 50 -29.93 -64.44 36.40
CA LYS A 50 -29.06 -64.34 35.23
C LYS A 50 -29.68 -63.44 34.13
N ARG A 51 -31.01 -63.54 33.89
CA ARG A 51 -31.70 -62.63 32.95
C ARG A 51 -31.64 -61.18 33.41
N ALA A 52 -31.83 -60.91 34.70
CA ALA A 52 -31.72 -59.57 35.27
C ALA A 52 -30.29 -59.01 35.09
N LEU A 53 -29.27 -59.83 35.35
CA LEU A 53 -27.87 -59.47 35.12
C LEU A 53 -27.58 -59.17 33.65
N LEU A 54 -28.06 -60.02 32.73
CA LEU A 54 -27.90 -59.80 31.30
C LEU A 54 -28.60 -58.52 30.84
N ALA A 55 -29.81 -58.23 31.29
CA ALA A 55 -30.50 -56.96 31.03
C ALA A 55 -29.74 -55.75 31.51
N ARG A 56 -29.15 -55.83 32.72
CA ARG A 56 -28.29 -54.76 33.27
C ARG A 56 -27.02 -54.55 32.43
N MET A 57 -26.31 -55.63 32.08
CA MET A 57 -25.13 -55.59 31.22
C MET A 57 -25.44 -55.05 29.80
N THR A 58 -26.60 -55.41 29.23
CA THR A 58 -27.01 -54.82 27.95
C THR A 58 -27.29 -53.35 28.05
N GLY A 59 -27.92 -52.88 29.14
CA GLY A 59 -28.16 -51.48 29.38
C GLY A 59 -26.87 -50.67 29.55
N GLU A 60 -25.94 -51.22 30.33
CA GLU A 60 -24.59 -50.58 30.54
C GLU A 60 -23.80 -50.53 29.22
N SER A 61 -23.77 -51.62 28.44
CA SER A 61 -23.13 -51.66 27.12
C SER A 61 -23.71 -50.61 26.17
N ALA A 62 -25.04 -50.47 26.12
CA ALA A 62 -25.71 -49.46 25.29
C ALA A 62 -25.36 -48.02 25.73
N ARG A 63 -25.24 -47.76 27.05
CA ARG A 63 -24.81 -46.45 27.55
C ARG A 63 -23.36 -46.16 27.17
N VAL A 64 -22.42 -47.07 27.40
CA VAL A 64 -21.01 -46.93 27.04
C VAL A 64 -20.85 -46.69 25.55
N ASN A 65 -21.55 -47.46 24.68
CA ASN A 65 -21.51 -47.27 23.23
C ASN A 65 -22.03 -45.88 22.81
N LYS A 66 -23.08 -45.38 23.47
CA LYS A 66 -23.60 -44.02 23.23
C LYS A 66 -22.58 -42.99 23.65
N ASP A 67 -21.90 -43.16 24.76
CA ASP A 67 -20.87 -42.23 25.24
C ASP A 67 -19.64 -42.22 24.34
N ILE A 68 -19.19 -43.39 23.89
CA ILE A 68 -18.10 -43.53 22.91
C ILE A 68 -18.48 -42.81 21.61
N SER A 69 -19.69 -42.99 21.10
CA SER A 69 -20.12 -42.32 19.88
C SER A 69 -20.24 -40.80 20.04
N SER A 70 -20.68 -40.32 21.21
CA SER A 70 -20.77 -38.91 21.53
C SER A 70 -19.38 -38.24 21.65
N LEU A 71 -18.44 -38.92 22.32
CA LEU A 71 -17.05 -38.50 22.45
C LEU A 71 -16.34 -38.47 21.09
N GLY A 72 -16.59 -39.48 20.24
CA GLY A 72 -16.09 -39.52 18.87
C GLY A 72 -16.51 -38.26 18.08
N ARG A 73 -17.83 -37.94 18.09
CA ARG A 73 -18.35 -36.72 17.42
C ARG A 73 -17.75 -35.44 17.95
N LYS A 74 -17.65 -35.30 19.31
CA LYS A 74 -16.99 -34.15 19.91
C LYS A 74 -15.50 -34.04 19.53
N GLY A 75 -14.83 -35.20 19.45
CA GLY A 75 -13.43 -35.24 19.00
C GLY A 75 -13.25 -34.75 17.56
N GLU A 76 -14.13 -35.15 16.65
CA GLU A 76 -14.13 -34.69 15.25
C GLU A 76 -14.47 -33.18 15.15
N GLU A 77 -15.45 -32.72 15.88
CA GLU A 77 -15.80 -31.29 15.94
C GLU A 77 -14.64 -30.44 16.46
N LEU A 78 -13.97 -30.87 17.53
CA LEU A 78 -12.79 -30.17 18.06
C LEU A 78 -11.64 -30.15 17.05
N ARG A 79 -11.37 -31.24 16.36
CA ARG A 79 -10.34 -31.31 15.31
C ARG A 79 -10.64 -30.34 14.16
N SER A 80 -11.89 -30.34 13.68
CA SER A 80 -12.31 -29.43 12.61
C SER A 80 -12.18 -27.96 13.06
N ARG A 81 -12.61 -27.64 14.25
CA ARG A 81 -12.48 -26.30 14.82
C ARG A 81 -11.01 -25.88 15.00
N GLN A 82 -10.16 -26.79 15.44
CA GLN A 82 -8.72 -26.53 15.55
C GLN A 82 -8.08 -26.24 14.18
N GLU A 83 -8.47 -26.99 13.15
CA GLU A 83 -7.96 -26.75 11.77
C GLU A 83 -8.41 -25.38 11.23
N VAL A 84 -9.67 -25.00 11.46
CA VAL A 84 -10.18 -23.66 11.08
C VAL A 84 -9.40 -22.56 11.78
N LEU A 85 -9.20 -22.68 13.10
CA LEU A 85 -8.43 -21.71 13.86
C LEU A 85 -6.97 -21.63 13.42
N ARG A 86 -6.37 -22.76 13.06
CA ARG A 86 -5.01 -22.81 12.53
C ARG A 86 -4.91 -22.07 11.19
N ARG A 87 -5.88 -22.29 10.27
CA ARG A 87 -5.94 -21.58 8.97
C ARG A 87 -6.11 -20.08 9.18
N GLN A 88 -7.06 -19.67 10.01
CA GLN A 88 -7.26 -18.25 10.33
C GLN A 88 -6.00 -17.62 10.93
N GLY A 89 -5.32 -18.32 11.83
CA GLY A 89 -4.06 -17.86 12.42
C GLY A 89 -2.94 -17.69 11.38
N THR A 90 -2.85 -18.58 10.38
CA THR A 90 -1.87 -18.44 9.29
C THR A 90 -2.22 -17.28 8.36
N GLU A 91 -3.48 -17.12 7.99
CA GLU A 91 -3.97 -16.01 7.17
C GLU A 91 -3.71 -14.65 7.85
N GLN A 92 -4.03 -14.54 9.14
CA GLN A 92 -3.76 -13.32 9.90
C GLN A 92 -2.26 -13.00 9.95
N LYS A 93 -1.40 -14.00 10.17
CA LYS A 93 0.06 -13.80 10.14
C LYS A 93 0.54 -13.33 8.78
N MET A 94 0.03 -13.88 7.70
CA MET A 94 0.34 -13.45 6.33
C MET A 94 -0.10 -12.00 6.09
N LEU A 95 -1.33 -11.67 6.46
CA LEU A 95 -1.86 -10.30 6.34
C LEU A 95 -1.02 -9.30 7.14
N MET A 96 -0.66 -9.64 8.38
CA MET A 96 0.21 -8.79 9.21
C MET A 96 1.57 -8.54 8.55
N ARG A 97 2.21 -9.59 8.00
CA ARG A 97 3.48 -9.44 7.27
C ARG A 97 3.34 -8.54 6.05
N THR A 98 2.27 -8.72 5.27
CA THR A 98 2.01 -7.87 4.10
C THR A 98 1.84 -6.41 4.51
N LYS A 99 1.02 -6.15 5.53
CA LYS A 99 0.82 -4.81 6.07
C LYS A 99 2.09 -4.18 6.63
N GLN A 100 2.95 -4.96 7.25
CA GLN A 100 4.24 -4.49 7.76
C GLN A 100 5.17 -4.06 6.61
N VAL A 101 5.23 -4.85 5.53
CA VAL A 101 6.02 -4.51 4.33
C VAL A 101 5.45 -3.26 3.64
N GLU A 102 4.12 -3.15 3.51
CA GLU A 102 3.48 -1.95 2.95
C GLU A 102 3.78 -0.69 3.79
N LEU A 103 3.70 -0.80 5.11
CA LEU A 103 4.02 0.30 6.03
C LEU A 103 5.48 0.75 5.89
N GLU A 104 6.41 -0.18 5.81
CA GLU A 104 7.82 0.14 5.64
C GLU A 104 8.09 0.83 4.30
N ARG A 105 7.50 0.32 3.22
CA ARG A 105 7.57 0.98 1.89
C ARG A 105 6.99 2.39 1.91
N ALA A 106 5.85 2.58 2.59
CA ALA A 106 5.24 3.90 2.72
C ALA A 106 6.14 4.87 3.50
N ARG A 107 6.76 4.41 4.59
CA ARG A 107 7.73 5.20 5.38
C ARG A 107 8.95 5.59 4.56
N GLN A 108 9.52 4.65 3.81
CA GLN A 108 10.67 4.92 2.94
C GLN A 108 10.32 5.95 1.86
N ARG A 109 9.15 5.80 1.23
CA ARG A 109 8.66 6.75 0.23
C ARG A 109 8.42 8.13 0.84
N GLN A 110 7.83 8.22 2.02
CA GLN A 110 7.65 9.48 2.73
C GLN A 110 8.99 10.15 3.05
N ALA A 111 9.98 9.39 3.52
CA ALA A 111 11.31 9.91 3.81
C ALA A 111 12.03 10.44 2.54
N SER A 112 11.91 9.73 1.40
CA SER A 112 12.48 10.18 0.12
C SER A 112 11.83 11.47 -0.37
N LEU A 113 10.50 11.56 -0.34
CA LEU A 113 9.76 12.76 -0.72
C LEU A 113 10.09 13.96 0.17
N LYS A 114 10.28 13.74 1.47
CA LYS A 114 10.69 14.80 2.39
C LYS A 114 12.07 15.36 2.05
N ARG A 115 13.04 14.48 1.75
CA ARG A 115 14.39 14.90 1.32
C ARG A 115 14.35 15.68 -0.01
N GLU A 116 13.53 15.24 -0.95
CA GLU A 116 13.34 15.91 -2.23
C GLU A 116 12.75 17.32 -2.03
N LEU A 117 11.72 17.44 -1.17
CA LEU A 117 11.14 18.73 -0.81
C LEU A 117 12.18 19.68 -0.22
N GLU A 118 12.99 19.21 0.73
CA GLU A 118 14.07 20.01 1.34
C GLU A 118 15.10 20.46 0.29
N ASN A 119 15.46 19.58 -0.65
CA ASN A 119 16.37 19.91 -1.74
C ASN A 119 15.79 21.00 -2.67
N LEU A 120 14.50 20.88 -3.01
CA LEU A 120 13.81 21.88 -3.84
C LEU A 120 13.72 23.24 -3.15
N GLN A 121 13.35 23.25 -1.87
CA GLN A 121 13.31 24.50 -1.09
C GLN A 121 14.68 25.17 -1.00
N ASN A 122 15.73 24.39 -0.73
CA ASN A 122 17.09 24.88 -0.68
C ASN A 122 17.58 25.41 -2.04
N ALA A 123 17.16 24.78 -3.13
CA ALA A 123 17.48 25.26 -4.48
C ALA A 123 16.77 26.58 -4.79
N ALA A 124 15.48 26.70 -4.46
CA ALA A 124 14.72 27.94 -4.63
C ALA A 124 15.33 29.11 -3.82
N LEU A 125 15.67 28.87 -2.55
CA LEU A 125 16.37 29.86 -1.72
C LEU A 125 17.72 30.23 -2.32
N GLY A 126 18.46 29.27 -2.86
CA GLY A 126 19.73 29.51 -3.54
C GLY A 126 19.56 30.40 -4.77
N LEU A 127 18.55 30.11 -5.61
CA LEU A 127 18.23 30.89 -6.82
C LEU A 127 17.87 32.34 -6.44
N ASN A 128 17.06 32.52 -5.41
CA ASN A 128 16.71 33.83 -4.89
C ASN A 128 17.96 34.63 -4.45
N ARG A 129 18.91 33.98 -3.78
CA ARG A 129 20.17 34.61 -3.39
C ARG A 129 21.03 34.99 -4.60
N LEU A 130 21.10 34.11 -5.61
CA LEU A 130 21.85 34.36 -6.84
C LEU A 130 21.29 35.59 -7.56
N VAL A 131 19.97 35.64 -7.78
CA VAL A 131 19.30 36.76 -8.45
C VAL A 131 19.55 38.06 -7.69
N LYS A 132 19.36 38.07 -6.38
CA LYS A 132 19.69 39.27 -5.56
C LYS A 132 21.15 39.71 -5.68
N LYS A 133 22.10 38.77 -5.75
CA LYS A 133 23.52 39.10 -5.95
C LYS A 133 23.76 39.73 -7.34
N LEU A 134 23.16 39.15 -8.39
CA LEU A 134 23.30 39.66 -9.76
C LEU A 134 22.66 41.05 -9.90
N GLN A 135 21.50 41.29 -9.29
CA GLN A 135 20.86 42.61 -9.27
C GLN A 135 21.73 43.68 -8.60
N LYS A 136 22.43 43.34 -7.51
CA LYS A 136 23.36 44.29 -6.86
C LYS A 136 24.59 44.62 -7.72
N GLN A 137 24.94 43.76 -8.65
CA GLN A 137 26.05 43.92 -9.58
C GLN A 137 25.64 44.60 -10.90
N ALA A 138 24.33 44.78 -11.13
CA ALA A 138 23.82 45.45 -12.30
C ALA A 138 24.18 46.96 -12.25
N PRO A 139 24.56 47.57 -13.39
CA PRO A 139 25.07 48.95 -13.41
C PRO A 139 23.99 50.01 -13.14
N TYR A 140 22.73 49.65 -13.09
CA TYR A 140 21.68 50.59 -12.73
C TYR A 140 21.04 50.19 -11.38
N ARG A 141 21.05 51.12 -10.46
CA ARG A 141 20.30 51.02 -9.21
C ARG A 141 18.82 51.17 -9.55
N SER A 142 18.09 50.10 -9.51
CA SER A 142 16.64 50.10 -9.67
C SER A 142 15.96 50.70 -8.44
N THR A 143 16.00 52.03 -8.29
CA THR A 143 15.22 52.74 -7.28
C THR A 143 13.78 53.05 -7.75
N ASP A 144 13.49 52.93 -9.05
CA ASP A 144 12.17 53.18 -9.60
C ASP A 144 11.46 51.91 -10.04
N PHE A 145 11.02 51.11 -9.07
CA PHE A 145 10.07 50.00 -9.31
C PHE A 145 8.60 50.47 -9.51
N SER A 146 8.37 51.76 -9.48
CA SER A 146 7.06 52.35 -9.71
C SER A 146 6.95 52.75 -11.16
N ALA A 147 6.14 52.15 -11.88
CA ALA A 147 5.64 52.37 -13.21
C ALA A 147 6.14 51.36 -14.25
N ASP A 148 5.18 50.90 -14.96
CA ASP A 148 5.17 50.27 -16.28
C ASP A 148 6.29 49.31 -16.58
N LEU A 149 5.96 48.01 -16.37
CA LEU A 149 6.74 46.96 -16.98
C LEU A 149 6.91 47.31 -18.47
N PRO A 150 8.10 47.10 -19.07
CA PRO A 150 8.36 47.43 -20.46
C PRO A 150 7.49 46.62 -21.42
N VAL A 151 6.51 45.88 -20.89
CA VAL A 151 5.79 44.81 -21.56
C VAL A 151 4.35 44.77 -21.08
N GLN A 152 3.40 44.71 -22.02
CA GLN A 152 1.99 44.47 -21.69
C GLN A 152 1.71 42.99 -21.39
N PRO A 153 0.73 42.65 -20.52
CA PRO A 153 0.28 41.29 -20.35
C PRO A 153 -0.04 40.62 -21.67
N GLY A 154 0.37 39.37 -21.87
CA GLY A 154 0.14 38.62 -23.10
C GLY A 154 1.09 38.91 -24.29
N SER A 155 2.13 39.75 -24.09
CA SER A 155 3.04 40.14 -25.18
C SER A 155 4.39 39.41 -25.15
N LEU A 156 4.66 38.59 -24.17
CA LEU A 156 5.89 37.80 -24.09
C LEU A 156 5.84 36.61 -25.03
N ALA A 157 6.96 36.33 -25.70
CA ALA A 157 7.06 35.12 -26.51
C ALA A 157 7.19 33.87 -25.60
N TRP A 158 6.58 32.76 -26.02
CA TRP A 158 6.78 31.47 -25.34
C TRP A 158 8.26 31.07 -25.40
N PRO A 159 8.89 30.68 -24.28
CA PRO A 159 10.30 30.28 -24.25
C PRO A 159 10.57 28.97 -24.98
N ALA A 160 9.60 28.10 -25.09
CA ALA A 160 9.65 26.86 -25.84
C ALA A 160 8.24 26.45 -26.28
N ALA A 161 8.13 25.70 -27.35
CA ALA A 161 6.88 25.05 -27.76
C ALA A 161 6.60 23.87 -26.82
N GLY A 162 5.35 23.78 -26.31
CA GLY A 162 4.99 22.68 -25.44
C GLY A 162 3.75 22.94 -24.58
N ARG A 163 3.53 22.08 -23.59
CA ARG A 163 2.38 22.15 -22.69
C ARG A 163 2.83 22.46 -21.26
N VAL A 164 2.14 23.37 -20.57
CA VAL A 164 2.40 23.65 -19.16
C VAL A 164 2.02 22.45 -18.29
N ILE A 165 2.99 21.91 -17.58
CA ILE A 165 2.84 20.75 -16.67
C ILE A 165 2.92 21.13 -15.19
N SER A 166 3.42 22.33 -14.88
CA SER A 166 3.44 22.87 -13.51
C SER A 166 3.21 24.37 -13.56
N ARG A 167 2.34 24.86 -12.70
CA ARG A 167 1.91 26.26 -12.67
C ARG A 167 2.59 27.02 -11.53
N PHE A 168 2.65 28.35 -11.68
CA PHE A 168 3.06 29.26 -10.64
C PHE A 168 2.11 29.26 -9.44
N GLY A 169 2.63 29.44 -8.23
CA GLY A 169 1.85 29.59 -7.02
C GLY A 169 1.95 28.42 -6.04
N ARG A 170 0.97 28.30 -5.18
CA ARG A 170 0.94 27.26 -4.14
C ARG A 170 0.32 25.97 -4.70
N GLU A 171 1.03 24.87 -4.52
CA GLU A 171 0.59 23.53 -4.89
C GLU A 171 0.62 22.64 -3.66
N GLN A 172 -0.44 21.87 -3.44
CA GLN A 172 -0.50 20.91 -2.35
C GLN A 172 0.15 19.60 -2.80
N ILE A 173 1.00 19.03 -1.94
CA ILE A 173 1.54 17.68 -2.09
C ILE A 173 0.72 16.77 -1.17
N PRO A 174 -0.25 15.98 -1.70
CA PRO A 174 -1.17 15.20 -0.88
C PRO A 174 -0.47 14.17 0.00
N GLU A 175 0.59 13.53 -0.51
CA GLU A 175 1.36 12.49 0.18
C GLU A 175 2.07 13.01 1.44
N LEU A 176 2.46 14.28 1.43
CA LEU A 176 3.16 14.93 2.55
C LEU A 176 2.24 15.84 3.37
N LYS A 177 0.98 16.02 2.94
CA LYS A 177 0.01 16.98 3.54
C LYS A 177 0.61 18.38 3.72
N THR A 178 1.47 18.81 2.79
CA THR A 178 2.19 20.09 2.84
C THR A 178 1.98 20.86 1.55
N TRP A 179 2.41 22.14 1.56
CA TRP A 179 2.33 23.04 0.42
C TRP A 179 3.73 23.35 -0.08
N ILE A 180 3.90 23.38 -1.39
CA ILE A 180 5.09 23.92 -2.06
C ILE A 180 4.71 25.21 -2.78
N VAL A 181 5.63 26.18 -2.75
CA VAL A 181 5.49 27.42 -3.53
C VAL A 181 6.36 27.30 -4.77
N ARG A 182 5.74 27.41 -5.95
CA ARG A 182 6.43 27.42 -7.22
C ARG A 182 6.59 28.84 -7.72
N GLU A 183 7.82 29.26 -7.95
CA GLU A 183 8.15 30.63 -8.40
C GLU A 183 8.15 30.78 -9.93
N GLY A 184 7.93 29.69 -10.67
CA GLY A 184 7.84 29.66 -12.14
C GLY A 184 6.90 28.58 -12.63
N ILE A 185 6.90 28.36 -13.94
CA ILE A 185 6.15 27.31 -14.63
C ILE A 185 7.11 26.27 -15.21
N ARG A 186 6.63 25.06 -15.43
CA ARG A 186 7.32 24.04 -16.24
C ARG A 186 6.54 23.76 -17.49
N ILE A 187 7.23 23.71 -18.61
CA ILE A 187 6.68 23.48 -19.94
C ILE A 187 7.27 22.17 -20.45
N ALA A 188 6.44 21.14 -20.61
CA ALA A 188 6.84 19.89 -21.26
C ALA A 188 7.04 20.17 -22.76
N THR A 189 8.18 19.74 -23.28
CA THR A 189 8.61 20.00 -24.66
C THR A 189 9.05 18.70 -25.32
N ASP A 190 9.27 18.74 -26.63
CA ASP A 190 10.02 17.69 -27.30
C ASP A 190 11.48 17.63 -26.81
N PRO A 191 12.13 16.48 -26.86
CA PRO A 191 13.54 16.33 -26.48
C PRO A 191 14.41 17.30 -27.31
N ALA A 192 15.32 18.00 -26.61
CA ALA A 192 16.21 18.98 -27.19
C ALA A 192 15.52 20.12 -27.95
N ALA A 193 14.25 20.44 -27.59
CA ALA A 193 13.57 21.61 -28.19
C ALA A 193 14.37 22.91 -27.93
N PRO A 194 14.44 23.83 -28.89
CA PRO A 194 15.16 25.08 -28.75
C PRO A 194 14.45 25.98 -27.74
N VAL A 195 15.22 26.52 -26.79
CA VAL A 195 14.75 27.49 -25.80
C VAL A 195 15.18 28.88 -26.20
N ARG A 196 14.21 29.81 -26.26
CA ARG A 196 14.40 31.17 -26.76
C ARG A 196 14.06 32.19 -25.65
N PRO A 197 14.69 33.38 -25.67
CA PRO A 197 14.34 34.44 -24.75
C PRO A 197 12.93 34.96 -25.05
N ALA A 198 12.15 35.14 -24.01
CA ALA A 198 10.80 35.69 -24.10
C ALA A 198 10.78 37.17 -24.48
N LEU A 199 11.89 37.88 -24.22
CA LEU A 199 12.14 39.27 -24.58
C LEU A 199 13.62 39.46 -24.96
N PRO A 200 13.97 40.53 -25.74
CA PRO A 200 15.34 40.96 -25.91
C PRO A 200 15.96 41.35 -24.57
N GLY A 201 17.25 41.09 -24.39
CA GLY A 201 17.96 41.44 -23.15
C GLY A 201 19.41 41.01 -23.15
N LYS A 202 20.03 41.04 -21.98
CA LYS A 202 21.42 40.64 -21.78
C LYS A 202 21.53 39.47 -20.85
N VAL A 203 22.28 38.45 -21.22
CA VAL A 203 22.56 37.28 -20.38
C VAL A 203 23.45 37.68 -19.21
N ILE A 204 22.93 37.56 -18.00
CA ILE A 204 23.70 37.91 -16.78
C ILE A 204 24.21 36.64 -16.07
N TYR A 205 23.65 35.46 -16.38
CA TYR A 205 24.11 34.18 -15.87
C TYR A 205 23.88 33.10 -16.92
N ALA A 206 24.84 32.21 -17.07
CA ALA A 206 24.76 31.01 -17.89
C ALA A 206 25.63 29.93 -17.24
N GLY A 207 25.02 28.84 -16.81
CA GLY A 207 25.75 27.74 -16.14
C GLY A 207 24.87 26.83 -15.29
N PRO A 208 25.44 25.78 -14.70
CA PRO A 208 24.73 24.83 -13.86
C PRO A 208 24.28 25.46 -12.54
N PHE A 209 23.06 25.12 -12.10
CA PHE A 209 22.54 25.63 -10.85
C PHE A 209 21.67 24.59 -10.11
N ARG A 210 22.26 23.89 -9.14
CA ARG A 210 21.57 22.92 -8.25
C ARG A 210 20.56 22.03 -9.00
N THR A 211 19.35 21.93 -8.47
CA THR A 211 18.24 21.11 -9.00
C THR A 211 17.55 21.71 -10.23
N TYR A 212 17.91 22.95 -10.64
CA TYR A 212 17.42 23.57 -11.88
C TYR A 212 18.23 23.18 -13.12
N GLY A 213 19.25 22.31 -12.97
CA GLY A 213 20.10 21.92 -14.09
C GLY A 213 20.92 23.10 -14.63
N ASN A 214 21.10 23.16 -15.92
CA ASN A 214 21.69 24.33 -16.55
C ASN A 214 20.66 25.46 -16.63
N VAL A 215 21.08 26.66 -16.22
CA VAL A 215 20.22 27.85 -16.11
C VAL A 215 20.82 29.02 -16.92
N VAL A 216 19.97 29.73 -17.61
CA VAL A 216 20.26 31.03 -18.21
C VAL A 216 19.36 32.08 -17.56
N ILE A 217 19.92 33.22 -17.16
CA ILE A 217 19.19 34.37 -16.63
C ILE A 217 19.42 35.54 -17.58
N VAL A 218 18.34 36.12 -18.09
CA VAL A 218 18.36 37.26 -18.99
C VAL A 218 17.80 38.46 -18.25
N ASP A 219 18.53 39.55 -18.31
CA ASP A 219 18.16 40.88 -17.80
C ASP A 219 17.55 41.67 -18.96
N HIS A 220 16.34 42.16 -18.76
CA HIS A 220 15.57 42.94 -19.74
C HIS A 220 15.51 44.44 -19.36
N GLU A 221 16.39 44.87 -18.45
CA GLU A 221 16.42 46.20 -17.86
C GLU A 221 15.25 46.49 -16.91
N LYS A 222 15.25 47.68 -16.27
CA LYS A 222 14.21 48.12 -15.31
C LYS A 222 13.85 47.10 -14.23
N GLY A 223 14.81 46.21 -13.85
CA GLY A 223 14.56 45.17 -12.86
C GLY A 223 13.67 44.00 -13.30
N PHE A 224 13.52 43.81 -14.61
CA PHE A 224 12.77 42.69 -15.17
C PHE A 224 13.71 41.59 -15.64
N PHE A 225 13.55 40.39 -15.11
CA PHE A 225 14.42 39.24 -15.38
C PHE A 225 13.60 38.05 -15.80
N THR A 226 14.14 37.22 -16.73
CA THR A 226 13.63 35.91 -17.02
C THR A 226 14.68 34.84 -16.76
N ILE A 227 14.21 33.69 -16.25
CA ILE A 227 15.05 32.57 -15.87
C ILE A 227 14.59 31.35 -16.65
N TYR A 228 15.53 30.70 -17.31
CA TYR A 228 15.35 29.49 -18.10
C TYR A 228 16.18 28.39 -17.44
N GLY A 229 15.55 27.35 -16.97
CA GLY A 229 16.19 26.20 -16.30
C GLY A 229 15.85 24.88 -16.96
N LEU A 230 16.43 23.80 -16.44
CA LEU A 230 16.33 22.46 -16.99
C LEU A 230 16.88 22.34 -18.42
N LEU A 231 17.91 23.13 -18.75
CA LEU A 231 18.54 23.06 -20.08
C LEU A 231 19.52 21.87 -20.13
N SER A 232 19.47 21.09 -21.22
CA SER A 232 20.49 20.07 -21.50
C SER A 232 21.81 20.70 -21.95
N ARG A 233 21.71 21.78 -22.74
CA ARG A 233 22.84 22.52 -23.26
C ARG A 233 22.56 24.02 -23.23
N ILE A 234 23.58 24.80 -22.94
CA ILE A 234 23.55 26.27 -23.01
C ILE A 234 24.33 26.71 -24.25
N ASP A 235 23.69 27.51 -25.08
CA ASP A 235 24.32 28.09 -26.29
C ASP A 235 24.65 29.58 -26.10
N ALA A 236 24.05 30.24 -25.11
CA ALA A 236 24.27 31.66 -24.81
C ALA A 236 25.36 31.84 -23.77
N ALA A 237 26.22 32.84 -23.99
CA ALA A 237 27.30 33.20 -23.06
C ALA A 237 26.91 34.37 -22.14
N LYS A 238 27.45 34.36 -20.92
CA LYS A 238 27.30 35.50 -19.98
C LYS A 238 27.81 36.78 -20.61
N GLY A 239 27.02 37.86 -20.58
CA GLY A 239 27.33 39.18 -21.16
C GLY A 239 26.78 39.34 -22.61
N GLN A 240 26.33 38.30 -23.22
CA GLN A 240 25.78 38.31 -24.58
C GLN A 240 24.41 39.02 -24.61
N ALA A 241 24.20 39.88 -25.61
CA ALA A 241 22.89 40.41 -25.93
C ALA A 241 22.10 39.36 -26.73
N VAL A 242 20.85 39.18 -26.38
CA VAL A 242 19.96 38.21 -27.03
C VAL A 242 18.65 38.86 -27.47
N THR A 243 18.14 38.41 -28.60
CA THR A 243 16.85 38.83 -29.15
C THR A 243 15.84 37.67 -29.08
N THR A 244 14.56 37.93 -29.21
CA THR A 244 13.46 36.95 -29.13
C THR A 244 13.64 35.76 -30.09
N GLY A 245 14.36 35.90 -31.20
CA GLY A 245 14.65 34.82 -32.16
C GLY A 245 15.89 33.98 -31.86
N ALA A 246 16.77 34.44 -30.94
CA ALA A 246 18.00 33.74 -30.58
C ALA A 246 17.73 32.45 -29.80
N THR A 247 18.64 31.49 -29.88
CA THR A 247 18.58 30.27 -29.08
C THR A 247 19.44 30.43 -27.81
N LEU A 248 18.87 30.25 -26.62
CA LEU A 248 19.59 30.26 -25.35
C LEU A 248 20.24 28.91 -25.07
N GLY A 249 19.64 27.84 -25.58
CA GLY A 249 20.05 26.47 -25.34
C GLY A 249 18.96 25.47 -25.75
N LEU A 250 19.11 24.25 -25.36
CA LEU A 250 18.16 23.15 -25.62
C LEU A 250 17.49 22.67 -24.33
N ALA A 251 16.23 22.26 -24.44
CA ALA A 251 15.48 21.66 -23.35
C ALA A 251 16.16 20.36 -22.87
N GLY A 252 16.14 20.13 -21.57
CA GLY A 252 16.72 18.97 -20.93
C GLY A 252 15.67 18.05 -20.32
N GLU A 253 16.14 17.02 -19.62
CA GLU A 253 15.28 16.07 -18.93
C GLU A 253 14.71 16.67 -17.64
N ASP A 254 13.41 16.51 -17.44
CA ASP A 254 12.75 16.82 -16.16
C ASP A 254 12.87 15.64 -15.20
N THR A 255 13.97 15.61 -14.45
CA THR A 255 14.21 14.59 -13.43
C THR A 255 13.17 14.60 -12.29
N GLN A 256 12.40 15.68 -12.16
CA GLN A 256 11.35 15.84 -11.13
C GLN A 256 9.98 15.30 -11.61
N ALA A 257 9.79 15.07 -12.91
CA ALA A 257 8.55 14.50 -13.45
C ALA A 257 8.31 13.06 -12.94
N VAL A 258 9.38 12.33 -12.62
CA VAL A 258 9.32 10.96 -12.07
C VAL A 258 8.65 10.94 -10.70
N SER A 259 8.82 11.95 -9.88
CA SER A 259 8.22 12.07 -8.54
C SER A 259 6.72 12.38 -8.58
N SER A 260 6.22 12.92 -9.70
CA SER A 260 4.80 13.29 -9.88
C SER A 260 3.94 12.17 -10.45
N GLY A 261 4.46 10.92 -10.52
CA GLY A 261 3.70 9.76 -11.04
C GLY A 261 3.64 9.66 -12.57
N SER A 262 4.37 10.50 -13.30
CA SER A 262 4.53 10.37 -14.75
C SER A 262 5.49 9.22 -15.08
N LYS A 263 5.08 8.31 -15.95
CA LYS A 263 5.76 7.03 -16.23
C LYS A 263 7.09 7.14 -17.00
N ALA A 264 7.46 8.33 -17.49
CA ALA A 264 8.72 8.54 -18.22
C ALA A 264 9.32 9.91 -17.89
N PRO A 265 10.67 10.03 -17.77
CA PRO A 265 11.32 11.32 -17.76
C PRO A 265 11.00 12.02 -19.10
N GLY A 266 10.25 13.10 -19.01
CA GLY A 266 9.95 13.94 -20.17
C GLY A 266 10.96 15.06 -20.30
N SER A 267 11.12 15.62 -21.49
CA SER A 267 11.87 16.86 -21.67
C SER A 267 11.03 18.05 -21.22
N ALA A 268 11.63 18.98 -20.48
CA ALA A 268 10.91 20.16 -20.01
C ALA A 268 11.85 21.37 -19.87
N VAL A 269 11.23 22.55 -19.85
CA VAL A 269 11.88 23.81 -19.56
C VAL A 269 11.25 24.44 -18.34
N TYR A 270 12.05 24.88 -17.38
CA TYR A 270 11.62 25.74 -16.29
C TYR A 270 11.66 27.19 -16.78
N PHE A 271 10.58 27.92 -16.57
CA PHE A 271 10.49 29.33 -16.93
C PHE A 271 9.93 30.15 -15.78
N GLU A 272 10.65 31.20 -15.39
CA GLU A 272 10.30 32.10 -14.30
C GLU A 272 10.49 33.55 -14.75
N ILE A 273 9.57 34.40 -14.32
CA ILE A 273 9.64 35.84 -14.52
C ILE A 273 9.80 36.52 -13.18
N ARG A 274 10.71 37.49 -13.10
CA ARG A 274 10.92 38.30 -11.91
C ARG A 274 10.80 39.78 -12.19
N LYS A 275 10.12 40.48 -11.26
CA LYS A 275 10.13 41.92 -11.16
C LYS A 275 10.87 42.26 -9.86
N GLY A 276 12.09 42.78 -9.98
CA GLY A 276 12.98 42.92 -8.83
C GLY A 276 13.27 41.56 -8.15
N ASP A 277 13.05 41.47 -6.87
CA ASP A 277 13.27 40.29 -6.06
C ASP A 277 12.05 39.35 -6.01
N ARG A 278 10.92 39.72 -6.64
CA ARG A 278 9.69 38.97 -6.60
C ARG A 278 9.44 38.17 -7.91
N ALA A 279 9.19 36.91 -7.75
CA ALA A 279 8.66 36.09 -8.83
C ALA A 279 7.19 36.47 -9.12
N ILE A 280 6.82 36.53 -10.39
CA ILE A 280 5.48 36.83 -10.85
C ILE A 280 4.97 35.70 -11.76
N ASP A 281 3.65 35.53 -11.83
CA ASP A 281 3.02 34.45 -12.59
C ASP A 281 3.29 34.62 -14.12
N PRO A 282 4.07 33.72 -14.75
CA PRO A 282 4.40 33.83 -16.15
C PRO A 282 3.19 33.73 -17.08
N LEU A 283 2.15 32.98 -16.71
CA LEU A 283 0.98 32.76 -17.54
C LEU A 283 0.17 34.03 -17.78
N LYS A 284 0.31 35.05 -16.92
CA LYS A 284 -0.33 36.35 -17.11
C LYS A 284 0.34 37.22 -18.18
N TRP A 285 1.56 36.86 -18.57
CA TRP A 285 2.41 37.64 -19.49
C TRP A 285 2.62 36.93 -20.83
N LEU A 286 2.40 35.62 -20.87
CA LEU A 286 2.45 34.85 -22.11
C LEU A 286 1.11 34.94 -22.86
N PRO A 287 1.11 34.88 -24.21
CA PRO A 287 -0.12 34.86 -24.98
C PRO A 287 -0.89 33.55 -24.72
N ASN A 288 -2.22 33.65 -24.77
CA ASN A 288 -3.12 32.48 -24.60
C ASN A 288 -2.96 31.48 -25.73
#